data_c055a8a05f41434172ba4c1fe701820a
#
_entry.id   c055a8a05f41434172ba4c1fe701820a
#
_cell.length_a   1.000
_cell.length_b   1.000
_cell.length_c   1.000
_cell.angle_alpha   90.00
_cell.angle_beta   90.00
_cell.angle_gamma   90.00
#
_symmetry.space_group_name_H-M   'P 1'
#
loop_
_entity.id
_entity.type
_entity.pdbx_description
1 polymer ?
#
loop_
_entity_poly.entity_id
_entity_poly.type
_entity_poly.pdbx_seq_one_letter_code
_entity_poly.pdbx_strand_id
1 'polypeptide(L)'
;MTALQTIAVAFAMFSALPMPQFAWNEKNMRYALCAFPLIGVVIGALWCLCGALPLPDFARAAGFCLMPVWVTGGIHLDGYADTCDALSSYGDTAKKLEILKDPHCGAFAVIRLCSYFIAYLALCVCVQFTQRVGVLWTLALVGERALSGLAVAAFPMAKNTGLAHTFATAADKTNVRRVLTVVCVLLGAALVALGGWALVLAACAVFVRYYHAAKNQFGGTTGDLAGWFLQKCEIWMLAALAACQWLGVL
;
A
#
# COMPACT_ATOMS: atom_id res chain seq x y z
N MET A 1 4.57 -14.95 -22.99
CA MET A 1 5.83 -14.41 -22.42
C MET A 1 5.64 -13.01 -21.83
N THR A 2 4.94 -12.08 -22.47
CA THR A 2 4.78 -10.69 -22.00
C THR A 2 4.09 -10.56 -20.64
N ALA A 3 3.01 -11.33 -20.36
CA ALA A 3 2.29 -11.25 -19.10
C ALA A 3 3.14 -11.69 -17.90
N LEU A 4 3.90 -12.79 -18.02
CA LEU A 4 4.81 -13.24 -16.97
C LEU A 4 5.94 -12.23 -16.73
N GLN A 5 6.47 -11.61 -17.79
CA GLN A 5 7.46 -10.54 -17.65
C GLN A 5 6.88 -9.31 -16.95
N THR A 6 5.63 -8.93 -17.25
CA THR A 6 4.94 -7.82 -16.58
C THR A 6 4.78 -8.09 -15.08
N ILE A 7 4.39 -9.31 -14.70
CA ILE A 7 4.31 -9.70 -13.28
C ILE A 7 5.69 -9.66 -12.64
N ALA A 8 6.71 -10.23 -13.28
CA ALA A 8 8.08 -10.23 -12.76
C ALA A 8 8.62 -8.81 -12.57
N VAL A 9 8.37 -7.89 -13.53
CA VAL A 9 8.75 -6.47 -13.40
C VAL A 9 8.03 -5.80 -12.23
N ALA A 10 6.72 -6.03 -12.06
CA ALA A 10 5.97 -5.48 -10.93
C ALA A 10 6.50 -6.01 -9.58
N PHE A 11 6.77 -7.32 -9.47
CA PHE A 11 7.32 -7.90 -8.25
C PHE A 11 8.75 -7.42 -7.98
N ALA A 12 9.62 -7.36 -8.99
CA ALA A 12 10.98 -6.84 -8.84
C ALA A 12 11.00 -5.37 -8.39
N MET A 13 9.96 -4.58 -8.72
CA MET A 13 9.86 -3.18 -8.35
C MET A 13 9.24 -2.97 -6.96
N PHE A 14 8.19 -3.69 -6.63
CA PHE A 14 7.36 -3.41 -5.45
C PHE A 14 7.50 -4.46 -4.35
N SER A 15 8.42 -5.42 -4.49
CA SER A 15 8.71 -6.42 -3.46
C SER A 15 10.21 -6.75 -3.39
N ALA A 16 10.62 -7.31 -2.26
CA ALA A 16 11.96 -7.86 -2.04
C ALA A 16 12.07 -9.33 -2.47
N LEU A 17 11.01 -9.90 -3.05
CA LEU A 17 11.00 -11.27 -3.50
C LEU A 17 11.98 -11.47 -4.66
N PRO A 18 12.78 -12.54 -4.67
CA PRO A 18 13.73 -12.79 -5.75
C PRO A 18 12.98 -13.09 -7.05
N MET A 19 13.12 -12.22 -8.02
CA MET A 19 12.49 -12.33 -9.33
C MET A 19 13.53 -12.37 -10.45
N PRO A 20 13.25 -13.09 -11.56
CA PRO A 20 14.07 -12.99 -12.76
C PRO A 20 14.17 -11.54 -13.22
N GLN A 21 15.40 -11.08 -13.46
CA GLN A 21 15.66 -9.72 -13.92
C GLN A 21 15.40 -9.62 -15.43
N PHE A 22 14.48 -8.77 -15.82
CA PHE A 22 14.20 -8.44 -17.20
C PHE A 22 14.56 -6.97 -17.46
N ALA A 23 15.10 -6.68 -18.64
CA ALA A 23 15.25 -5.30 -19.08
C ALA A 23 13.87 -4.66 -19.20
N TRP A 24 13.70 -3.49 -18.55
CA TRP A 24 12.45 -2.76 -18.58
C TRP A 24 12.22 -2.14 -19.96
N ASN A 25 11.05 -2.37 -20.51
CA ASN A 25 10.65 -1.83 -21.81
C ASN A 25 9.14 -1.51 -21.78
N GLU A 26 8.69 -0.72 -22.76
CA GLU A 26 7.29 -0.30 -22.85
C GLU A 26 6.29 -1.48 -22.84
N LYS A 27 6.67 -2.64 -23.40
CA LYS A 27 5.75 -3.78 -23.48
C LYS A 27 5.53 -4.45 -22.12
N ASN A 28 6.60 -4.64 -21.31
CA ASN A 28 6.48 -5.32 -20.02
C ASN A 28 6.11 -4.37 -18.88
N MET A 29 6.31 -3.06 -19.03
CA MET A 29 5.88 -2.05 -18.08
C MET A 29 4.43 -1.59 -18.27
N ARG A 30 3.88 -1.75 -19.47
CA ARG A 30 2.58 -1.22 -19.90
C ARG A 30 1.43 -1.53 -18.93
N TYR A 31 1.43 -2.71 -18.30
CA TYR A 31 0.41 -3.19 -17.37
C TYR A 31 0.97 -3.56 -16.00
N ALA A 32 2.18 -3.14 -15.66
CA ALA A 32 2.82 -3.49 -14.38
C ALA A 32 2.01 -2.99 -13.17
N LEU A 33 1.35 -1.83 -13.27
CA LEU A 33 0.44 -1.33 -12.23
C LEU A 33 -0.78 -2.24 -12.01
N CYS A 34 -1.23 -2.98 -13.05
CA CYS A 34 -2.31 -3.97 -12.89
C CYS A 34 -1.83 -5.23 -12.16
N ALA A 35 -0.54 -5.53 -12.17
CA ALA A 35 0.04 -6.65 -11.45
C ALA A 35 0.38 -6.31 -9.98
N PHE A 36 0.42 -5.03 -9.61
CA PHE A 36 0.74 -4.59 -8.25
C PHE A 36 -0.19 -5.20 -7.17
N PRO A 37 -1.51 -5.33 -7.37
CA PRO A 37 -2.40 -6.01 -6.42
C PRO A 37 -1.99 -7.44 -6.07
N LEU A 38 -1.27 -8.16 -6.95
CA LEU A 38 -0.82 -9.53 -6.70
C LEU A 38 0.16 -9.62 -5.53
N ILE A 39 0.91 -8.56 -5.24
CA ILE A 39 1.77 -8.48 -4.04
C ILE A 39 0.91 -8.52 -2.78
N GLY A 40 -0.27 -7.87 -2.80
CA GLY A 40 -1.24 -7.97 -1.73
C GLY A 40 -1.74 -9.39 -1.49
N VAL A 41 -1.90 -10.18 -2.56
CA VAL A 41 -2.25 -11.61 -2.45
C VAL A 41 -1.15 -12.38 -1.73
N VAL A 42 0.11 -12.14 -2.07
CA VAL A 42 1.25 -12.81 -1.42
C VAL A 42 1.33 -12.45 0.05
N ILE A 43 1.23 -11.16 0.41
CA ILE A 43 1.26 -10.72 1.80
C ILE A 43 0.08 -11.33 2.57
N GLY A 44 -1.13 -11.29 2.01
CA GLY A 44 -2.32 -11.86 2.63
C GLY A 44 -2.23 -13.36 2.82
N ALA A 45 -1.70 -14.10 1.84
CA ALA A 45 -1.49 -15.55 1.95
C ALA A 45 -0.48 -15.90 3.07
N LEU A 46 0.63 -15.18 3.15
CA LEU A 46 1.63 -15.35 4.20
C LEU A 46 1.09 -14.95 5.58
N TRP A 47 0.27 -13.88 5.62
CA TRP A 47 -0.43 -13.46 6.83
C TRP A 47 -1.40 -14.55 7.32
N CYS A 48 -2.18 -15.15 6.43
CA CYS A 48 -3.06 -16.28 6.73
C CYS A 48 -2.26 -17.50 7.22
N LEU A 49 -1.15 -17.81 6.58
CA LEU A 49 -0.26 -18.90 7.00
C LEU A 49 0.27 -18.64 8.42
N CYS A 50 0.77 -17.44 8.70
CA CYS A 50 1.23 -17.03 10.02
C CYS A 50 0.10 -17.17 11.08
N GLY A 51 -1.12 -16.76 10.72
CA GLY A 51 -2.29 -16.86 11.60
C GLY A 51 -2.70 -18.29 11.92
N ALA A 52 -2.48 -19.23 11.00
CA ALA A 52 -2.80 -20.64 11.16
C ALA A 52 -1.73 -21.43 11.97
N LEU A 53 -0.54 -20.87 12.15
CA LEU A 53 0.52 -21.51 12.91
C LEU A 53 0.23 -21.46 14.42
N PRO A 54 0.63 -22.49 15.19
CA PRO A 54 0.47 -22.54 16.65
C PRO A 54 1.52 -21.66 17.36
N LEU A 55 1.50 -20.37 17.06
CA LEU A 55 2.42 -19.40 17.64
C LEU A 55 1.81 -18.75 18.89
N PRO A 56 2.64 -18.35 19.89
CA PRO A 56 2.20 -17.46 20.95
C PRO A 56 1.62 -16.17 20.36
N ASP A 57 0.59 -15.61 21.00
CA ASP A 57 -0.18 -14.46 20.45
C ASP A 57 0.69 -13.27 20.08
N PHE A 58 1.67 -12.93 20.91
CA PHE A 58 2.58 -11.84 20.64
C PHE A 58 3.51 -12.13 19.45
N ALA A 59 4.00 -13.37 19.31
CA ALA A 59 4.85 -13.77 18.19
C ALA A 59 4.05 -13.74 16.86
N ARG A 60 2.79 -14.16 16.89
CA ARG A 60 1.87 -14.08 15.76
C ARG A 60 1.60 -12.62 15.38
N ALA A 61 1.32 -11.75 16.36
CA ALA A 61 1.13 -10.32 16.13
C ALA A 61 2.38 -9.65 15.56
N ALA A 62 3.57 -10.00 16.01
CA ALA A 62 4.82 -9.53 15.45
C ALA A 62 5.00 -10.00 13.99
N GLY A 63 4.66 -11.27 13.70
CA GLY A 63 4.63 -11.80 12.34
C GLY A 63 3.67 -11.00 11.44
N PHE A 64 2.46 -10.72 11.91
CA PHE A 64 1.49 -9.89 11.19
C PHE A 64 2.00 -8.48 10.90
N CYS A 65 2.66 -7.88 11.88
CA CYS A 65 3.21 -6.53 11.78
C CYS A 65 4.36 -6.46 10.76
N LEU A 66 5.25 -7.43 10.75
CA LEU A 66 6.47 -7.41 9.94
C LEU A 66 6.29 -8.01 8.54
N MET A 67 5.22 -8.80 8.31
CA MET A 67 4.99 -9.47 7.04
C MET A 67 4.97 -8.52 5.82
N PRO A 68 4.24 -7.38 5.85
CA PRO A 68 4.28 -6.42 4.74
C PRO A 68 5.69 -5.88 4.49
N VAL A 69 6.46 -5.64 5.55
CA VAL A 69 7.84 -5.12 5.47
C VAL A 69 8.76 -6.12 4.79
N TRP A 70 8.72 -7.39 5.21
CA TRP A 70 9.57 -8.45 4.64
C TRP A 70 9.27 -8.71 3.17
N VAL A 71 7.97 -8.72 2.80
CA VAL A 71 7.60 -8.95 1.41
C VAL A 71 7.95 -7.76 0.52
N THR A 72 7.78 -6.52 1.01
CA THR A 72 8.02 -5.31 0.20
C THR A 72 9.45 -4.78 0.30
N GLY A 73 10.26 -5.31 1.22
CA GLY A 73 11.60 -4.78 1.50
C GLY A 73 11.59 -3.38 2.10
N GLY A 74 10.44 -2.93 2.60
CA GLY A 74 10.29 -1.62 3.24
C GLY A 74 10.11 -0.44 2.28
N ILE A 75 10.06 -0.64 0.96
CA ILE A 75 9.95 0.46 -0.04
C ILE A 75 8.75 1.40 0.21
N HIS A 76 7.64 0.87 0.74
CA HIS A 76 6.48 1.69 1.05
C HIS A 76 6.63 2.44 2.38
N LEU A 77 7.36 1.87 3.34
CA LEU A 77 7.71 2.53 4.60
C LEU A 77 8.70 3.66 4.39
N ASP A 78 9.63 3.50 3.46
CA ASP A 78 10.56 4.55 3.03
C ASP A 78 9.77 5.76 2.51
N GLY A 79 8.90 5.56 1.53
CA GLY A 79 8.01 6.63 1.04
C GLY A 79 7.07 7.21 2.12
N TYR A 80 6.64 6.39 3.09
CA TYR A 80 5.88 6.86 4.23
C TYR A 80 6.71 7.80 5.11
N ALA A 81 7.94 7.45 5.41
CA ALA A 81 8.87 8.23 6.23
C ALA A 81 9.15 9.60 5.57
N ASP A 82 9.55 9.59 4.31
CA ASP A 82 9.86 10.79 3.54
C ASP A 82 8.67 11.74 3.43
N THR A 83 7.49 11.17 3.13
CA THR A 83 6.25 11.96 3.06
C THR A 83 5.87 12.55 4.42
N CYS A 84 6.06 11.80 5.51
CA CYS A 84 5.79 12.31 6.86
C CYS A 84 6.74 13.44 7.23
N ASP A 85 8.01 13.35 6.87
CA ASP A 85 9.00 14.42 7.10
C ASP A 85 8.63 15.67 6.30
N ALA A 86 8.36 15.51 5.00
CA ALA A 86 7.93 16.60 4.13
C ALA A 86 6.64 17.28 4.62
N LEU A 87 5.63 16.52 5.07
CA LEU A 87 4.39 17.05 5.62
C LEU A 87 4.56 17.74 6.97
N SER A 88 5.60 17.39 7.74
CA SER A 88 5.91 18.02 9.03
C SER A 88 6.68 19.33 8.86
N SER A 89 7.19 19.59 7.66
CA SER A 89 7.80 20.89 7.35
C SER A 89 6.72 21.95 7.14
N TYR A 90 7.00 23.17 7.56
CA TYR A 90 6.15 24.35 7.31
C TYR A 90 6.41 25.00 5.94
N GLY A 91 7.20 24.34 5.08
CA GLY A 91 7.56 24.83 3.76
C GLY A 91 6.44 24.76 2.75
N ASP A 92 6.62 25.48 1.65
CA ASP A 92 5.76 25.42 0.47
C ASP A 92 5.92 24.09 -0.30
N THR A 93 5.20 23.94 -1.41
CA THR A 93 5.26 22.74 -2.27
C THR A 93 6.68 22.47 -2.77
N ALA A 94 7.45 23.50 -3.14
CA ALA A 94 8.80 23.35 -3.66
C ALA A 94 9.73 22.76 -2.57
N LYS A 95 9.66 23.29 -1.34
CA LYS A 95 10.45 22.80 -0.20
C LYS A 95 10.08 21.37 0.17
N LYS A 96 8.80 21.02 0.16
CA LYS A 96 8.34 19.64 0.41
C LYS A 96 8.87 18.66 -0.63
N LEU A 97 8.86 19.04 -1.91
CA LEU A 97 9.42 18.23 -2.99
C LEU A 97 10.95 18.12 -2.92
N GLU A 98 11.64 19.12 -2.33
CA GLU A 98 13.07 19.05 -2.04
C GLU A 98 13.35 18.02 -0.95
N ILE A 99 12.58 18.04 0.17
CA ILE A 99 12.71 17.06 1.26
C ILE A 99 12.53 15.62 0.74
N LEU A 100 11.54 15.37 -0.14
CA LEU A 100 11.37 14.05 -0.78
C LEU A 100 12.54 13.63 -1.70
N LYS A 101 13.57 14.43 -1.87
CA LYS A 101 14.77 14.07 -2.63
C LYS A 101 16.00 13.95 -1.73
N ASP A 102 15.89 14.35 -0.48
CA ASP A 102 16.98 14.29 0.48
C ASP A 102 17.18 12.80 0.90
N PRO A 103 18.38 12.24 0.73
CA PRO A 103 18.66 10.87 1.14
C PRO A 103 18.78 10.72 2.67
N HIS A 104 18.71 11.81 3.43
CA HIS A 104 18.81 11.78 4.88
C HIS A 104 17.41 11.69 5.51
N CYS A 105 17.26 10.77 6.46
CA CYS A 105 16.04 10.63 7.23
C CYS A 105 15.92 11.74 8.28
N GLY A 106 14.86 12.54 8.22
CA GLY A 106 14.58 13.58 9.21
C GLY A 106 14.04 13.05 10.53
N ALA A 107 14.10 13.87 11.57
CA ALA A 107 13.62 13.48 12.90
C ALA A 107 12.13 13.14 12.91
N PHE A 108 11.30 13.86 12.16
CA PHE A 108 9.85 13.58 12.07
C PHE A 108 9.54 12.26 11.36
N ALA A 109 10.34 11.86 10.37
CA ALA A 109 10.23 10.55 9.74
C ALA A 109 10.45 9.44 10.78
N VAL A 110 11.50 9.52 11.60
CA VAL A 110 11.80 8.55 12.66
C VAL A 110 10.67 8.49 13.70
N ILE A 111 10.20 9.64 14.19
CA ILE A 111 9.09 9.72 15.16
C ILE A 111 7.82 9.06 14.58
N ARG A 112 7.50 9.33 13.31
CA ARG A 112 6.32 8.78 12.64
C ARG A 112 6.45 7.28 12.38
N LEU A 113 7.63 6.79 12.00
CA LEU A 113 7.88 5.35 11.85
C LEU A 113 7.75 4.60 13.18
N CYS A 114 8.38 5.09 14.25
CA CYS A 114 8.27 4.48 15.57
C CYS A 114 6.79 4.45 16.04
N SER A 115 6.09 5.58 15.90
CA SER A 115 4.66 5.66 16.25
C SER A 115 3.81 4.73 15.40
N TYR A 116 4.11 4.60 14.11
CA TYR A 116 3.42 3.68 13.21
C TYR A 116 3.59 2.22 13.67
N PHE A 117 4.82 1.78 13.90
CA PHE A 117 5.08 0.40 14.30
C PHE A 117 4.47 0.03 15.66
N ILE A 118 4.54 0.96 16.64
CA ILE A 118 3.91 0.75 17.95
C ILE A 118 2.39 0.61 17.77
N ALA A 119 1.75 1.50 17.03
CA ALA A 119 0.30 1.45 16.80
C ALA A 119 -0.10 0.23 15.97
N TYR A 120 0.65 -0.10 14.93
CA TYR A 120 0.35 -1.22 14.06
C TYR A 120 0.50 -2.56 14.80
N LEU A 121 1.57 -2.73 15.60
CA LEU A 121 1.77 -3.91 16.45
C LEU A 121 0.65 -4.03 17.50
N ALA A 122 0.28 -2.92 18.15
CA ALA A 122 -0.82 -2.93 19.12
C ALA A 122 -2.14 -3.39 18.47
N LEU A 123 -2.44 -2.92 17.25
CA LEU A 123 -3.61 -3.37 16.49
C LEU A 123 -3.50 -4.85 16.12
N CYS A 124 -2.33 -5.33 15.71
CA CYS A 124 -2.10 -6.76 15.43
C CYS A 124 -2.34 -7.65 16.67
N VAL A 125 -1.99 -7.16 17.87
CA VAL A 125 -2.28 -7.87 19.12
C VAL A 125 -3.78 -7.93 19.39
N CYS A 126 -4.53 -6.88 19.04
CA CYS A 126 -5.98 -6.83 19.24
C CYS A 126 -6.77 -7.71 18.24
N VAL A 127 -6.19 -8.04 17.09
CA VAL A 127 -6.87 -8.84 16.07
C VAL A 127 -6.83 -10.32 16.40
N GLN A 128 -7.99 -10.94 16.58
CA GLN A 128 -8.14 -12.39 16.68
C GLN A 128 -8.19 -13.00 15.29
N PHE A 129 -7.26 -13.89 15.01
CA PHE A 129 -7.20 -14.58 13.72
C PHE A 129 -8.34 -15.61 13.60
N THR A 130 -9.11 -15.49 12.53
CA THR A 130 -10.02 -16.49 12.00
C THR A 130 -9.84 -16.59 10.48
N GLN A 131 -10.28 -17.66 9.85
CA GLN A 131 -10.20 -17.78 8.40
C GLN A 131 -10.94 -16.63 7.69
N ARG A 132 -12.11 -16.21 8.22
CA ARG A 132 -12.86 -15.07 7.70
C ARG A 132 -12.05 -13.78 7.77
N VAL A 133 -11.41 -13.51 8.89
CA VAL A 133 -10.53 -12.34 9.10
C VAL A 133 -9.34 -12.38 8.14
N GLY A 134 -8.72 -13.55 7.95
CA GLY A 134 -7.65 -13.72 6.98
C GLY A 134 -8.07 -13.40 5.55
N VAL A 135 -9.25 -13.84 5.13
CA VAL A 135 -9.81 -13.53 3.81
C VAL A 135 -10.10 -12.02 3.68
N LEU A 136 -10.78 -11.43 4.67
CA LEU A 136 -11.08 -10.00 4.66
C LEU A 136 -9.81 -9.15 4.59
N TRP A 137 -8.79 -9.51 5.38
CA TRP A 137 -7.52 -8.79 5.39
C TRP A 137 -6.77 -8.94 4.06
N THR A 138 -6.75 -10.15 3.48
CA THR A 138 -6.16 -10.38 2.16
C THR A 138 -6.83 -9.52 1.09
N LEU A 139 -8.16 -9.51 1.03
CA LEU A 139 -8.91 -8.68 0.07
C LEU A 139 -8.63 -7.19 0.27
N ALA A 140 -8.49 -6.73 1.53
CA ALA A 140 -8.13 -5.36 1.87
C ALA A 140 -6.73 -5.00 1.35
N LEU A 141 -5.72 -5.85 1.58
CA LEU A 141 -4.35 -5.67 1.09
C LEU A 141 -4.25 -5.64 -0.44
N VAL A 142 -5.06 -6.44 -1.13
CA VAL A 142 -5.16 -6.41 -2.60
C VAL A 142 -5.83 -5.12 -3.06
N GLY A 143 -6.91 -4.72 -2.38
CA GLY A 143 -7.70 -3.52 -2.70
C GLY A 143 -6.90 -2.21 -2.56
N GLU A 144 -6.12 -2.06 -1.48
CA GLU A 144 -5.32 -0.83 -1.30
C GLU A 144 -4.23 -0.70 -2.36
N ARG A 145 -3.60 -1.83 -2.79
CA ARG A 145 -2.62 -1.82 -3.88
C ARG A 145 -3.25 -1.53 -5.22
N ALA A 146 -4.48 -1.99 -5.44
CA ALA A 146 -5.27 -1.61 -6.62
C ALA A 146 -5.58 -0.11 -6.61
N LEU A 147 -5.98 0.45 -5.46
CA LEU A 147 -6.21 1.90 -5.28
C LEU A 147 -4.93 2.71 -5.49
N SER A 148 -3.78 2.25 -4.97
CA SER A 148 -2.49 2.92 -5.16
C SER A 148 -2.08 2.93 -6.64
N GLY A 149 -2.18 1.79 -7.32
CA GLY A 149 -1.91 1.71 -8.76
C GLY A 149 -2.86 2.59 -9.59
N LEU A 150 -4.14 2.64 -9.20
CA LEU A 150 -5.14 3.52 -9.82
C LEU A 150 -4.79 4.99 -9.62
N ALA A 151 -4.34 5.39 -8.43
CA ALA A 151 -3.90 6.76 -8.14
C ALA A 151 -2.70 7.16 -9.01
N VAL A 152 -1.69 6.30 -9.11
CA VAL A 152 -0.50 6.54 -9.96
C VAL A 152 -0.89 6.70 -11.43
N ALA A 153 -1.88 5.93 -11.92
CA ALA A 153 -2.36 6.04 -13.29
C ALA A 153 -3.31 7.23 -13.54
N ALA A 154 -3.98 7.75 -12.48
CA ALA A 154 -5.07 8.72 -12.62
C ALA A 154 -4.73 10.12 -12.13
N PHE A 155 -3.93 10.26 -11.06
CA PHE A 155 -3.60 11.56 -10.48
C PHE A 155 -2.52 12.27 -11.31
N PRO A 156 -2.49 13.60 -11.29
CA PRO A 156 -1.36 14.34 -11.85
C PRO A 156 -0.08 13.96 -11.11
N MET A 157 1.04 13.88 -11.82
CA MET A 157 2.35 13.61 -11.21
C MET A 157 2.97 14.92 -10.72
N ALA A 158 3.52 14.92 -9.50
CA ALA A 158 4.20 16.09 -8.92
C ALA A 158 5.61 16.29 -9.47
N LYS A 159 6.24 15.21 -9.98
CA LYS A 159 7.61 15.21 -10.53
C LYS A 159 7.59 14.53 -11.90
N ASN A 160 8.44 14.98 -12.82
CA ASN A 160 8.66 14.34 -14.14
C ASN A 160 9.82 13.35 -14.08
N THR A 161 10.16 12.84 -12.91
CA THR A 161 11.28 11.92 -12.66
C THR A 161 10.89 10.91 -11.57
N GLY A 162 11.68 9.84 -11.46
CA GLY A 162 11.47 8.80 -10.45
C GLY A 162 10.61 7.64 -10.94
N LEU A 163 10.60 6.57 -10.16
CA LEU A 163 10.00 5.28 -10.53
C LEU A 163 8.50 5.38 -10.82
N ALA A 164 7.74 6.07 -9.97
CA ALA A 164 6.30 6.23 -10.19
C ALA A 164 6.00 6.95 -11.50
N HIS A 165 6.79 8.00 -11.85
CA HIS A 165 6.67 8.68 -13.13
C HIS A 165 6.99 7.73 -14.31
N THR A 166 8.05 6.94 -14.21
CA THR A 166 8.43 5.97 -15.24
C THR A 166 7.30 4.96 -15.49
N PHE A 167 6.70 4.39 -14.43
CA PHE A 167 5.57 3.48 -14.56
C PHE A 167 4.30 4.17 -15.07
N ALA A 168 4.01 5.38 -14.59
CA ALA A 168 2.87 6.16 -15.07
C ALA A 168 2.99 6.57 -16.54
N THR A 169 4.20 6.79 -17.03
CA THR A 169 4.46 7.18 -18.43
C THR A 169 4.42 5.97 -19.36
N ALA A 170 4.98 4.82 -18.93
CA ALA A 170 4.96 3.58 -19.71
C ALA A 170 3.57 2.90 -19.72
N ALA A 171 2.70 3.24 -18.76
CA ALA A 171 1.40 2.62 -18.62
C ALA A 171 0.42 3.02 -19.74
N ASP A 172 -0.37 2.05 -20.19
CA ASP A 172 -1.61 2.31 -20.93
C ASP A 172 -2.67 2.84 -19.95
N LYS A 173 -2.60 4.16 -19.68
CA LYS A 173 -3.39 4.81 -18.62
C LYS A 173 -4.89 4.51 -18.74
N THR A 174 -5.43 4.43 -19.94
CA THR A 174 -6.86 4.19 -20.16
C THR A 174 -7.25 2.78 -19.72
N ASN A 175 -6.54 1.77 -20.20
CA ASN A 175 -6.85 0.38 -19.86
C ASN A 175 -6.46 0.05 -18.42
N VAL A 176 -5.34 0.55 -17.91
CA VAL A 176 -4.92 0.40 -16.51
C VAL A 176 -5.97 0.98 -15.56
N ARG A 177 -6.48 2.18 -15.81
CA ARG A 177 -7.57 2.78 -15.01
C ARG A 177 -8.82 1.93 -15.04
N ARG A 178 -9.26 1.46 -16.22
CA ARG A 178 -10.45 0.60 -16.35
C ARG A 178 -10.29 -0.69 -15.55
N VAL A 179 -9.17 -1.40 -15.73
CA VAL A 179 -8.91 -2.67 -15.04
C VAL A 179 -8.87 -2.47 -13.54
N LEU A 180 -8.08 -1.50 -13.04
CA LEU A 180 -7.95 -1.27 -11.61
C LEU A 180 -9.25 -0.75 -10.98
N THR A 181 -10.05 0.06 -11.69
CA THR A 181 -11.37 0.48 -11.21
C THR A 181 -12.30 -0.73 -11.06
N VAL A 182 -12.35 -1.63 -12.06
CA VAL A 182 -13.17 -2.85 -11.97
C VAL A 182 -12.69 -3.72 -10.80
N VAL A 183 -11.38 -3.91 -10.65
CA VAL A 183 -10.80 -4.68 -9.53
C VAL A 183 -11.20 -4.05 -8.19
N CYS A 184 -11.07 -2.72 -8.02
CA CYS A 184 -11.47 -2.03 -6.79
C CYS A 184 -12.96 -2.21 -6.47
N VAL A 185 -13.84 -2.09 -7.48
CA VAL A 185 -15.29 -2.28 -7.30
C VAL A 185 -15.61 -3.71 -6.89
N LEU A 186 -15.03 -4.71 -7.56
CA LEU A 186 -15.27 -6.13 -7.24
C LEU A 186 -14.76 -6.49 -5.85
N LEU A 187 -13.56 -6.02 -5.48
CA LEU A 187 -12.99 -6.25 -4.15
C LEU A 187 -13.79 -5.52 -3.06
N GLY A 188 -14.22 -4.29 -3.31
CA GLY A 188 -15.09 -3.55 -2.39
C GLY A 188 -16.43 -4.26 -2.18
N ALA A 189 -17.07 -4.73 -3.25
CA ALA A 189 -18.31 -5.50 -3.19
C ALA A 189 -18.12 -6.81 -2.41
N ALA A 190 -17.02 -7.54 -2.67
CA ALA A 190 -16.70 -8.78 -1.96
C ALA A 190 -16.46 -8.51 -0.47
N LEU A 191 -15.70 -7.48 -0.12
CA LEU A 191 -15.49 -7.07 1.28
C LEU A 191 -16.82 -6.75 1.98
N VAL A 192 -17.69 -5.97 1.35
CA VAL A 192 -19.02 -5.64 1.90
C VAL A 192 -19.86 -6.88 2.09
N ALA A 193 -19.92 -7.76 1.08
CA ALA A 193 -20.69 -9.01 1.14
C ALA A 193 -20.21 -9.96 2.25
N LEU A 194 -18.91 -9.94 2.57
CA LEU A 194 -18.30 -10.70 3.67
C LEU A 194 -18.39 -9.99 5.04
N GLY A 195 -19.01 -8.80 5.14
CA GLY A 195 -19.14 -8.04 6.36
C GLY A 195 -17.98 -7.06 6.64
N GLY A 196 -17.03 -6.92 5.71
CA GLY A 196 -15.87 -6.03 5.83
C GLY A 196 -16.12 -4.59 5.37
N TRP A 197 -17.36 -4.10 5.43
CA TRP A 197 -17.74 -2.75 5.00
C TRP A 197 -16.92 -1.63 5.66
N ALA A 198 -16.52 -1.81 6.93
CA ALA A 198 -15.72 -0.84 7.66
C ALA A 198 -14.32 -0.67 7.07
N LEU A 199 -13.72 -1.74 6.54
CA LEU A 199 -12.44 -1.69 5.84
C LEU A 199 -12.56 -0.88 4.54
N VAL A 200 -13.68 -1.03 3.82
CA VAL A 200 -13.94 -0.25 2.60
C VAL A 200 -14.09 1.23 2.93
N LEU A 201 -14.82 1.58 4.00
CA LEU A 201 -14.96 2.97 4.43
C LEU A 201 -13.62 3.57 4.84
N ALA A 202 -12.80 2.83 5.59
CA ALA A 202 -11.46 3.25 5.98
C ALA A 202 -10.57 3.50 4.75
N ALA A 203 -10.54 2.57 3.81
CA ALA A 203 -9.77 2.71 2.57
C ALA A 203 -10.22 3.92 1.73
N CYS A 204 -11.53 4.11 1.57
CA CYS A 204 -12.08 5.27 0.86
C CYS A 204 -11.72 6.60 1.54
N ALA A 205 -11.82 6.69 2.86
CA ALA A 205 -11.48 7.89 3.61
C ALA A 205 -9.98 8.24 3.46
N VAL A 206 -9.11 7.23 3.56
CA VAL A 206 -7.66 7.41 3.36
C VAL A 206 -7.34 7.77 1.90
N PHE A 207 -8.05 7.18 0.92
CA PHE A 207 -7.84 7.51 -0.50
C PHE A 207 -8.22 8.96 -0.83
N VAL A 208 -9.34 9.44 -0.28
CA VAL A 208 -9.75 10.85 -0.40
C VAL A 208 -8.71 11.78 0.24
N ARG A 209 -8.22 11.44 1.44
CA ARG A 209 -7.15 12.18 2.11
C ARG A 209 -5.86 12.19 1.29
N TYR A 210 -5.51 11.06 0.67
CA TYR A 210 -4.35 10.96 -0.22
C TYR A 210 -4.48 11.91 -1.41
N TYR A 211 -5.63 11.92 -2.09
CA TYR A 211 -5.88 12.84 -3.19
C TYR A 211 -5.68 14.31 -2.78
N HIS A 212 -6.26 14.70 -1.65
CA HIS A 212 -6.12 16.07 -1.13
C HIS A 212 -4.69 16.42 -0.73
N ALA A 213 -3.98 15.49 -0.07
CA ALA A 213 -2.58 15.68 0.30
C ALA A 213 -1.71 15.83 -0.96
N ALA A 214 -1.83 14.91 -1.92
CA ALA A 214 -1.10 14.96 -3.18
C ALA A 214 -1.33 16.28 -3.93
N LYS A 215 -2.59 16.66 -4.12
CA LYS A 215 -2.94 17.87 -4.88
C LYS A 215 -2.51 19.15 -4.18
N ASN A 216 -2.82 19.31 -2.89
CA ASN A 216 -2.69 20.59 -2.19
C ASN A 216 -1.30 20.80 -1.57
N GLN A 217 -0.57 19.72 -1.23
CA GLN A 217 0.71 19.84 -0.55
C GLN A 217 1.90 19.62 -1.49
N PHE A 218 1.70 18.86 -2.57
CA PHE A 218 2.78 18.45 -3.47
C PHE A 218 2.51 18.80 -4.95
N GLY A 219 1.32 19.31 -5.31
CA GLY A 219 0.94 19.61 -6.69
C GLY A 219 0.67 18.37 -7.55
N GLY A 220 0.71 17.16 -6.96
CA GLY A 220 0.50 15.87 -7.62
C GLY A 220 1.00 14.71 -6.80
N THR A 221 0.95 13.50 -7.35
CA THR A 221 1.43 12.29 -6.68
C THR A 221 2.90 12.00 -6.97
N THR A 222 3.57 11.27 -6.07
CA THR A 222 4.92 10.69 -6.23
C THR A 222 4.89 9.23 -5.78
N GLY A 223 6.00 8.50 -5.95
CA GLY A 223 6.17 7.16 -5.38
C GLY A 223 6.09 7.16 -3.86
N ASP A 224 6.69 8.17 -3.23
CA ASP A 224 6.75 8.34 -1.78
C ASP A 224 5.33 8.53 -1.21
N LEU A 225 4.51 9.39 -1.87
CA LEU A 225 3.11 9.59 -1.50
C LEU A 225 2.27 8.32 -1.70
N ALA A 226 2.55 7.53 -2.73
CA ALA A 226 1.89 6.25 -2.93
C ALA A 226 2.24 5.26 -1.81
N GLY A 227 3.50 5.20 -1.36
CA GLY A 227 3.93 4.46 -0.18
C GLY A 227 3.26 4.96 1.10
N TRP A 228 3.21 6.27 1.30
CA TRP A 228 2.50 6.89 2.42
C TRP A 228 1.02 6.52 2.46
N PHE A 229 0.36 6.51 1.29
CA PHE A 229 -1.03 6.08 1.18
C PHE A 229 -1.20 4.63 1.64
N LEU A 230 -0.36 3.70 1.17
CA LEU A 230 -0.44 2.29 1.54
C LEU A 230 -0.31 2.09 3.05
N GLN A 231 0.70 2.70 3.68
CA GLN A 231 0.89 2.57 5.13
C GLN A 231 -0.27 3.18 5.93
N LYS A 232 -0.82 4.31 5.47
CA LYS A 232 -2.03 4.89 6.07
C LYS A 232 -3.26 4.00 5.85
N CYS A 233 -3.39 3.40 4.68
CA CYS A 233 -4.51 2.51 4.37
C CYS A 233 -4.46 1.24 5.23
N GLU A 234 -3.29 0.59 5.31
CA GLU A 234 -3.08 -0.61 6.12
C GLU A 234 -3.44 -0.34 7.60
N ILE A 235 -2.91 0.71 8.22
CA ILE A 235 -3.16 0.96 9.65
C ILE A 235 -4.63 1.29 9.93
N TRP A 236 -5.30 2.08 9.09
CA TRP A 236 -6.69 2.44 9.31
C TRP A 236 -7.66 1.29 9.01
N MET A 237 -7.37 0.46 8.01
CA MET A 237 -8.15 -0.76 7.76
C MET A 237 -7.96 -1.77 8.89
N LEU A 238 -6.74 -1.93 9.42
CA LEU A 238 -6.48 -2.81 10.55
C LEU A 238 -7.18 -2.32 11.82
N ALA A 239 -7.20 -1.00 12.06
CA ALA A 239 -7.93 -0.40 13.16
C ALA A 239 -9.45 -0.64 13.02
N ALA A 240 -9.99 -0.49 11.81
CA ALA A 240 -11.40 -0.79 11.54
C ALA A 240 -11.73 -2.27 11.76
N LEU A 241 -10.84 -3.19 11.34
CA LEU A 241 -10.98 -4.62 11.54
C LEU A 241 -11.00 -4.98 13.05
N ALA A 242 -10.02 -4.47 13.81
CA ALA A 242 -9.94 -4.68 15.26
C ALA A 242 -11.18 -4.11 15.98
N ALA A 243 -11.63 -2.91 15.60
CA ALA A 243 -12.82 -2.31 16.16
C ALA A 243 -14.09 -3.14 15.87
N CYS A 244 -14.25 -3.66 14.64
CA CYS A 244 -15.38 -4.52 14.28
C CYS A 244 -15.40 -5.81 15.10
N GLN A 245 -14.25 -6.42 15.36
CA GLN A 245 -14.16 -7.59 16.24
C GLN A 245 -14.50 -7.25 17.69
N TRP A 246 -13.96 -6.15 18.20
CA TRP A 246 -14.24 -5.72 19.57
C TRP A 246 -15.72 -5.38 19.81
N LEU A 247 -16.40 -4.83 18.78
CA LEU A 247 -17.84 -4.54 18.82
C LEU A 247 -18.73 -5.76 18.50
N GLY A 248 -18.15 -6.93 18.24
CA GLY A 248 -18.90 -8.14 17.91
C GLY A 248 -19.61 -8.09 16.54
N VAL A 249 -19.11 -7.26 15.63
CA VAL A 249 -19.65 -7.12 14.25
C VAL A 249 -19.02 -8.16 13.30
N LEU A 250 -17.82 -8.67 13.62
CA LEU A 250 -17.06 -9.67 12.84
C LEU A 250 -16.72 -10.89 13.67
#